data_d0e5957072b8c75701a13c30548e7b00
#
_entry.id   d0e5957072b8c75701a13c30548e7b00
#
_cell.length_a   1.000
_cell.length_b   1.000
_cell.length_c   1.000
_cell.angle_alpha   90.00
_cell.angle_beta   90.00
_cell.angle_gamma   90.00
#
_symmetry.space_group_name_H-M   'P 1'
#
loop_
_entity.id
_entity.type
_entity.pdbx_description
1 polymer ?
#
loop_
_entity_poly.entity_id
_entity_poly.type
_entity_poly.pdbx_seq_one_letter_code
_entity_poly.pdbx_strand_id
1 'polypeptide(L)'
;MDFKDSVKLLGEFHHIEISPTSTIELGTDVTFRSFVSLEVANNAKLTLGNRVFFNDHCTIRCGKEIEIGKDTMFGDGVRIFDHNHKYSNYHIEKIQFTADKITIGNNCWIGTNVVILKGVTIGDNVIIGANALIYKDIPANSIVTSQEDLKIIPRKQHQFHVFTLTASDTLENLDYLVQNLPEVAFHIAAKTNISDYLESFNHYENVNIYTNVHHDDIVEDLMKKSDIYLDINHWGEVDGIVNRAIEQNKPVYAFENTNHDSSGYSKVFRTEDANGMVTEIQKILGEK
;
A
#
# COMPACT_ATOMS: atom_id res chain seq x y z
N MET A 1 -16.92 22.12 16.39
CA MET A 1 -16.18 23.35 16.00
C MET A 1 -15.71 23.09 14.58
N ASP A 2 -16.00 23.98 13.65
CA ASP A 2 -15.51 23.82 12.28
C ASP A 2 -13.99 24.04 12.28
N PHE A 3 -13.22 23.17 11.63
CA PHE A 3 -11.77 23.30 11.52
C PHE A 3 -11.37 24.67 10.97
N LYS A 4 -12.09 25.15 9.96
CA LYS A 4 -11.82 26.44 9.30
C LYS A 4 -11.99 27.64 10.22
N ASP A 5 -12.85 27.53 11.25
CA ASP A 5 -13.06 28.59 12.24
C ASP A 5 -11.97 28.59 13.33
N SER A 6 -11.19 27.50 13.42
CA SER A 6 -10.19 27.28 14.47
C SER A 6 -8.75 27.57 14.03
N VAL A 7 -8.54 27.79 12.73
CA VAL A 7 -7.22 28.12 12.14
C VAL A 7 -7.27 29.47 11.45
N LYS A 8 -6.15 30.19 11.43
CA LYS A 8 -6.00 31.41 10.65
C LYS A 8 -5.66 31.04 9.21
N LEU A 9 -6.61 31.19 8.29
CA LEU A 9 -6.40 31.04 6.86
C LEU A 9 -5.96 32.40 6.30
N LEU A 10 -4.66 32.53 6.02
CA LEU A 10 -4.09 33.72 5.38
C LEU A 10 -3.87 33.40 3.90
N GLY A 11 -4.58 34.12 3.01
CA GLY A 11 -4.52 33.90 1.57
C GLY A 11 -5.67 33.04 1.04
N GLU A 12 -5.50 32.43 -0.12
CA GLU A 12 -6.58 31.80 -0.88
C GLU A 12 -6.22 30.38 -1.34
N PHE A 13 -7.22 29.68 -1.93
CA PHE A 13 -7.05 28.38 -2.60
C PHE A 13 -6.62 27.24 -1.68
N HIS A 14 -7.10 27.20 -0.44
CA HIS A 14 -6.90 26.06 0.45
C HIS A 14 -7.76 24.86 0.01
N HIS A 15 -7.15 23.68 0.03
CA HIS A 15 -7.88 22.42 -0.07
C HIS A 15 -7.85 21.73 1.30
N ILE A 16 -9.00 21.70 1.99
CA ILE A 16 -9.10 21.07 3.32
C ILE A 16 -10.21 20.03 3.28
N GLU A 17 -9.80 18.77 3.40
CA GLU A 17 -10.68 17.60 3.44
C GLU A 17 -10.45 16.84 4.75
N ILE A 18 -11.48 16.77 5.59
CA ILE A 18 -11.41 16.14 6.91
C ILE A 18 -12.53 15.12 7.01
N SER A 19 -12.17 13.87 7.21
CA SER A 19 -13.16 12.80 7.40
C SER A 19 -13.96 12.99 8.69
N PRO A 20 -15.28 12.72 8.68
CA PRO A 20 -16.13 12.82 9.87
C PRO A 20 -15.71 11.93 11.04
N THR A 21 -14.97 10.85 10.77
CA THR A 21 -14.52 9.90 11.81
C THR A 21 -13.11 10.19 12.32
N SER A 22 -12.45 11.22 11.79
CA SER A 22 -11.11 11.62 12.23
C SER A 22 -11.15 12.43 13.54
N THR A 23 -10.00 12.51 14.20
CA THR A 23 -9.79 13.32 15.40
C THR A 23 -8.86 14.48 15.09
N ILE A 24 -9.28 15.71 15.38
CA ILE A 24 -8.49 16.93 15.20
C ILE A 24 -8.30 17.63 16.54
N GLU A 25 -7.05 17.86 16.92
CA GLU A 25 -6.67 18.62 18.11
C GLU A 25 -5.86 19.85 17.67
N LEU A 26 -6.37 21.04 17.95
CA LEU A 26 -5.74 22.30 17.53
C LEU A 26 -5.35 23.15 18.75
N GLY A 27 -4.12 23.62 18.73
CA GLY A 27 -3.68 24.70 19.59
C GLY A 27 -4.21 26.07 19.14
N THR A 28 -3.76 27.11 19.80
CA THR A 28 -4.10 28.51 19.45
C THR A 28 -3.18 29.03 18.36
N ASP A 29 -3.69 29.96 17.54
CA ASP A 29 -2.92 30.69 16.52
C ASP A 29 -2.26 29.80 15.44
N VAL A 30 -2.85 28.65 15.13
CA VAL A 30 -2.42 27.85 13.98
C VAL A 30 -2.73 28.62 12.69
N THR A 31 -1.74 28.72 11.81
CA THR A 31 -1.83 29.57 10.61
C THR A 31 -1.47 28.78 9.36
N PHE A 32 -2.33 28.88 8.32
CA PHE A 32 -2.07 28.37 6.97
C PHE A 32 -2.04 29.54 5.99
N ARG A 33 -0.99 29.63 5.17
CA ARG A 33 -0.90 30.54 4.03
C ARG A 33 -1.51 29.92 2.77
N SER A 34 -1.41 30.59 1.63
CA SER A 34 -2.09 30.19 0.40
C SER A 34 -1.74 28.78 -0.09
N PHE A 35 -2.68 28.14 -0.77
CA PHE A 35 -2.51 26.84 -1.43
C PHE A 35 -2.13 25.69 -0.49
N VAL A 36 -2.41 25.78 0.80
CA VAL A 36 -2.21 24.66 1.71
C VAL A 36 -3.25 23.58 1.41
N SER A 37 -2.77 22.33 1.26
CA SER A 37 -3.60 21.16 1.05
C SER A 37 -3.51 20.20 2.24
N LEU A 38 -4.60 20.09 2.99
CA LEU A 38 -4.74 19.21 4.15
C LEU A 38 -5.79 18.15 3.88
N GLU A 39 -5.43 16.90 4.09
CA GLU A 39 -6.34 15.77 4.03
C GLU A 39 -6.14 14.88 5.26
N VAL A 40 -7.24 14.59 5.98
CA VAL A 40 -7.24 13.73 7.16
C VAL A 40 -8.24 12.61 6.94
N ALA A 41 -7.72 11.40 6.80
CA ALA A 41 -8.50 10.21 6.45
C ALA A 41 -9.38 9.71 7.60
N ASN A 42 -10.22 8.71 7.30
CA ASN A 42 -11.06 8.05 8.29
C ASN A 42 -10.23 7.50 9.45
N ASN A 43 -10.70 7.76 10.69
CA ASN A 43 -10.08 7.31 11.94
C ASN A 43 -8.63 7.81 12.17
N ALA A 44 -8.14 8.73 11.33
CA ALA A 44 -6.84 9.34 11.51
C ALA A 44 -6.89 10.44 12.59
N LYS A 45 -5.72 10.73 13.19
CA LYS A 45 -5.58 11.79 14.19
C LYS A 45 -4.57 12.83 13.74
N LEU A 46 -4.97 14.12 13.74
CA LEU A 46 -4.09 15.27 13.51
C LEU A 46 -4.04 16.14 14.76
N THR A 47 -2.84 16.37 15.27
CA THR A 47 -2.61 17.30 16.39
C THR A 47 -1.66 18.42 15.95
N LEU A 48 -2.09 19.65 16.05
CA LEU A 48 -1.27 20.85 15.77
C LEU A 48 -1.19 21.70 17.05
N GLY A 49 0.04 21.91 17.52
CA GLY A 49 0.32 22.73 18.71
C GLY A 49 0.08 24.23 18.49
N ASN A 50 0.24 25.02 19.55
CA ASN A 50 0.07 26.47 19.50
C ASN A 50 1.06 27.12 18.52
N ARG A 51 0.59 28.09 17.73
CA ARG A 51 1.41 28.92 16.81
C ARG A 51 2.16 28.11 15.75
N VAL A 52 1.62 26.96 15.36
CA VAL A 52 2.13 26.21 14.20
C VAL A 52 1.82 27.01 12.94
N PHE A 53 2.82 27.16 12.08
CA PHE A 53 2.71 27.98 10.88
C PHE A 53 3.10 27.18 9.62
N PHE A 54 2.21 27.12 8.65
CA PHE A 54 2.45 26.57 7.32
C PHE A 54 2.50 27.69 6.28
N ASN A 55 3.62 27.76 5.56
CA ASN A 55 3.77 28.68 4.44
C ASN A 55 3.04 28.18 3.18
N ASP A 56 3.25 28.86 2.04
CA ASP A 56 2.50 28.59 0.81
C ASP A 56 2.78 27.17 0.26
N HIS A 57 1.79 26.57 -0.39
CA HIS A 57 1.89 25.28 -1.08
C HIS A 57 2.24 24.06 -0.21
N CYS A 58 2.07 24.15 1.10
CA CYS A 58 2.30 22.99 1.97
C CYS A 58 1.23 21.90 1.76
N THR A 59 1.64 20.65 1.88
CA THR A 59 0.76 19.49 1.74
C THR A 59 0.87 18.59 2.97
N ILE A 60 -0.28 18.26 3.58
CA ILE A 60 -0.36 17.37 4.73
C ILE A 60 -1.35 16.26 4.38
N ARG A 61 -0.89 15.01 4.42
CA ARG A 61 -1.70 13.82 4.19
C ARG A 61 -1.62 12.92 5.41
N CYS A 62 -2.68 12.95 6.23
CA CYS A 62 -2.77 12.22 7.48
C CYS A 62 -3.67 10.99 7.30
N GLY A 63 -3.06 9.83 7.14
CA GLY A 63 -3.74 8.54 6.99
C GLY A 63 -3.89 7.78 8.31
N LYS A 64 -3.04 8.07 9.31
CA LYS A 64 -3.05 7.45 10.64
C LYS A 64 -2.91 8.47 11.74
N GLU A 65 -1.74 9.09 11.88
CA GLU A 65 -1.49 10.05 12.95
C GLU A 65 -0.32 10.99 12.62
N ILE A 66 -0.58 12.30 12.70
CA ILE A 66 0.44 13.35 12.61
C ILE A 66 0.31 14.26 13.84
N GLU A 67 1.42 14.43 14.55
CA GLU A 67 1.53 15.31 15.71
C GLU A 67 2.63 16.33 15.49
N ILE A 68 2.30 17.62 15.65
CA ILE A 68 3.22 18.75 15.46
C ILE A 68 3.19 19.62 16.70
N GLY A 69 4.37 19.79 17.32
CA GLY A 69 4.57 20.59 18.51
C GLY A 69 4.41 22.10 18.25
N LYS A 70 4.30 22.84 19.33
CA LYS A 70 4.10 24.30 19.30
C LYS A 70 5.30 25.03 18.69
N ASP A 71 5.05 26.25 18.19
CA ASP A 71 6.08 27.16 17.67
C ASP A 71 6.90 26.57 16.49
N THR A 72 6.36 25.59 15.81
CA THR A 72 7.00 24.95 14.65
C THR A 72 6.51 25.59 13.37
N MET A 73 7.46 25.92 12.48
CA MET A 73 7.18 26.58 11.21
C MET A 73 7.66 25.79 10.00
N PHE A 74 6.86 25.82 8.97
CA PHE A 74 7.10 25.13 7.69
C PHE A 74 7.28 26.14 6.56
N GLY A 75 8.40 26.04 5.82
CA GLY A 75 8.65 26.81 4.62
C GLY A 75 7.73 26.40 3.46
N ASP A 76 7.86 27.10 2.34
CA ASP A 76 7.05 26.85 1.15
C ASP A 76 7.20 25.42 0.63
N GLY A 77 6.10 24.81 0.21
CA GLY A 77 6.09 23.53 -0.47
C GLY A 77 6.49 22.33 0.38
N VAL A 78 6.48 22.45 1.72
CA VAL A 78 6.74 21.30 2.61
C VAL A 78 5.64 20.27 2.44
N ARG A 79 6.02 18.98 2.41
CA ARG A 79 5.12 17.84 2.25
C ARG A 79 5.29 16.85 3.39
N ILE A 80 4.18 16.48 4.02
CA ILE A 80 4.13 15.53 5.15
C ILE A 80 3.20 14.39 4.79
N PHE A 81 3.73 13.16 4.72
CA PHE A 81 2.99 11.96 4.38
C PHE A 81 3.25 10.88 5.43
N ASP A 82 2.24 10.54 6.23
CA ASP A 82 2.35 9.47 7.23
C ASP A 82 2.09 8.08 6.67
N HIS A 83 1.95 7.96 5.35
CA HIS A 83 1.62 6.71 4.69
C HIS A 83 2.34 6.53 3.35
N ASN A 84 2.45 5.28 2.91
CA ASN A 84 2.90 4.88 1.58
C ASN A 84 1.90 3.90 0.99
N HIS A 85 1.68 3.92 -0.32
CA HIS A 85 0.93 2.88 -0.99
C HIS A 85 1.55 1.51 -0.77
N LYS A 86 0.73 0.48 -0.57
CA LYS A 86 1.21 -0.91 -0.56
C LYS A 86 1.70 -1.28 -1.95
N TYR A 87 2.74 -2.06 -2.02
CA TYR A 87 3.27 -2.58 -3.28
C TYR A 87 3.91 -3.95 -3.10
N SER A 88 3.97 -4.70 -4.18
CA SER A 88 4.70 -5.95 -4.30
C SER A 88 5.75 -5.86 -5.42
N ASN A 89 6.36 -6.98 -5.79
CA ASN A 89 7.29 -6.99 -6.91
C ASN A 89 6.64 -6.61 -8.26
N TYR A 90 5.33 -6.79 -8.41
CA TYR A 90 4.63 -6.63 -9.69
C TYR A 90 3.47 -5.65 -9.66
N HIS A 91 3.00 -5.25 -8.49
CA HIS A 91 1.79 -4.44 -8.34
C HIS A 91 2.00 -3.28 -7.36
N ILE A 92 1.28 -2.19 -7.60
CA ILE A 92 1.18 -1.05 -6.68
C ILE A 92 -0.30 -0.83 -6.39
N GLU A 93 -0.67 -0.95 -5.13
CA GLU A 93 -2.04 -0.68 -4.68
C GLU A 93 -2.35 0.81 -4.76
N LYS A 94 -3.48 1.15 -5.39
CA LYS A 94 -3.90 2.54 -5.53
C LYS A 94 -4.68 3.06 -4.32
N ILE A 95 -5.37 2.16 -3.62
CA ILE A 95 -6.29 2.51 -2.53
C ILE A 95 -5.69 2.15 -1.17
N GLN A 96 -5.04 1.00 -1.06
CA GLN A 96 -4.46 0.54 0.21
C GLN A 96 -3.10 1.16 0.47
N PHE A 97 -2.86 1.50 1.72
CA PHE A 97 -1.60 2.08 2.17
C PHE A 97 -1.18 1.51 3.53
N THR A 98 0.09 1.63 3.84
CA THR A 98 0.64 1.43 5.19
C THR A 98 0.92 2.78 5.79
N ALA A 99 0.49 3.02 7.04
CA ALA A 99 0.66 4.30 7.71
C ALA A 99 1.35 4.12 9.06
N ASP A 100 2.27 5.03 9.38
CA ASP A 100 2.95 5.09 10.66
C ASP A 100 2.99 6.53 11.14
N LYS A 101 2.80 6.72 12.46
CA LYS A 101 2.76 8.04 13.09
C LYS A 101 3.98 8.88 12.73
N ILE A 102 3.75 10.16 12.44
CA ILE A 102 4.78 11.20 12.39
C ILE A 102 4.66 12.07 13.64
N THR A 103 5.78 12.32 14.28
CA THR A 103 5.87 13.27 15.39
C THR A 103 6.92 14.33 15.09
N ILE A 104 6.54 15.61 15.18
CA ILE A 104 7.43 16.76 15.03
C ILE A 104 7.38 17.56 16.32
N GLY A 105 8.53 17.77 16.93
CA GLY A 105 8.67 18.46 18.21
C GLY A 105 8.34 19.95 18.14
N ASN A 106 8.65 20.63 19.24
CA ASN A 106 8.42 22.05 19.42
C ASN A 106 9.56 22.88 18.82
N ASN A 107 9.28 24.13 18.45
CA ASN A 107 10.28 25.11 18.01
C ASN A 107 11.17 24.58 16.85
N CYS A 108 10.56 23.95 15.85
CA CYS A 108 11.27 23.44 14.69
C CYS A 108 11.13 24.41 13.52
N TRP A 109 12.16 24.50 12.70
CA TRP A 109 12.10 25.14 11.39
C TRP A 109 12.34 24.12 10.28
N ILE A 110 11.30 23.87 9.52
CA ILE A 110 11.32 22.95 8.39
C ILE A 110 11.44 23.77 7.10
N GLY A 111 12.60 23.66 6.44
CA GLY A 111 12.93 24.46 5.25
C GLY A 111 12.06 24.15 4.04
N THR A 112 12.14 25.02 3.04
CA THR A 112 11.37 24.93 1.78
C THR A 112 11.53 23.60 1.07
N ASN A 113 10.44 23.04 0.53
CA ASN A 113 10.39 21.78 -0.22
C ASN A 113 10.89 20.54 0.55
N VAL A 114 10.96 20.58 1.86
CA VAL A 114 11.25 19.39 2.67
C VAL A 114 10.10 18.39 2.53
N VAL A 115 10.44 17.11 2.43
CA VAL A 115 9.49 16.00 2.43
C VAL A 115 9.72 15.15 3.67
N ILE A 116 8.68 14.95 4.49
CA ILE A 116 8.71 14.12 5.70
C ILE A 116 7.87 12.87 5.45
N LEU A 117 8.49 11.70 5.60
CA LEU A 117 7.87 10.41 5.36
C LEU A 117 7.38 9.75 6.65
N LYS A 118 6.55 8.75 6.47
CA LYS A 118 5.89 7.99 7.53
C LYS A 118 6.85 7.42 8.57
N GLY A 119 6.42 7.37 9.82
CA GLY A 119 7.14 6.76 10.93
C GLY A 119 8.26 7.61 11.52
N VAL A 120 8.46 8.82 11.03
CA VAL A 120 9.56 9.70 11.47
C VAL A 120 9.20 10.44 12.75
N THR A 121 10.15 10.49 13.68
CA THR A 121 10.12 11.36 14.85
C THR A 121 11.20 12.44 14.72
N ILE A 122 10.80 13.70 14.75
CA ILE A 122 11.69 14.89 14.79
C ILE A 122 11.59 15.47 16.20
N GLY A 123 12.71 15.55 16.90
CA GLY A 123 12.75 16.12 18.25
C GLY A 123 12.54 17.64 18.28
N ASP A 124 12.59 18.22 19.49
CA ASP A 124 12.44 19.66 19.68
C ASP A 124 13.66 20.44 19.16
N ASN A 125 13.45 21.71 18.78
CA ASN A 125 14.49 22.65 18.39
C ASN A 125 15.36 22.14 17.23
N VAL A 126 14.72 21.62 16.17
CA VAL A 126 15.38 21.10 14.98
C VAL A 126 15.26 22.08 13.83
N ILE A 127 16.34 22.27 13.08
CA ILE A 127 16.36 23.00 11.81
C ILE A 127 16.60 22.00 10.69
N ILE A 128 15.72 21.97 9.68
CA ILE A 128 15.88 21.14 8.49
C ILE A 128 16.09 22.06 7.28
N GLY A 129 17.24 21.87 6.62
CA GLY A 129 17.58 22.60 5.40
C GLY A 129 16.62 22.30 4.24
N ALA A 130 16.47 23.25 3.34
CA ALA A 130 15.58 23.13 2.19
C ALA A 130 15.90 21.91 1.31
N ASN A 131 14.88 21.35 0.65
CA ASN A 131 14.95 20.21 -0.25
C ASN A 131 15.42 18.88 0.42
N ALA A 132 15.43 18.79 1.75
CA ALA A 132 15.77 17.55 2.45
C ALA A 132 14.61 16.53 2.39
N LEU A 133 14.98 15.25 2.22
CA LEU A 133 14.08 14.11 2.37
C LEU A 133 14.29 13.47 3.74
N ILE A 134 13.29 13.51 4.61
CA ILE A 134 13.35 13.00 5.98
C ILE A 134 12.63 11.65 6.04
N TYR A 135 13.39 10.59 6.23
CA TYR A 135 12.94 9.20 6.27
C TYR A 135 13.47 8.41 7.48
N LYS A 136 14.09 9.11 8.42
CA LYS A 136 14.59 8.57 9.69
C LYS A 136 14.48 9.62 10.78
N ASP A 137 14.49 9.18 12.03
CA ASP A 137 14.37 10.05 13.19
C ASP A 137 15.51 11.06 13.28
N ILE A 138 15.15 12.27 13.72
CA ILE A 138 16.07 13.40 13.95
C ILE A 138 16.06 13.73 15.44
N PRO A 139 17.18 13.61 16.14
CA PRO A 139 17.25 13.96 17.55
C PRO A 139 17.06 15.46 17.77
N ALA A 140 16.57 15.84 18.95
CA ALA A 140 16.40 17.23 19.33
C ALA A 140 17.72 18.02 19.23
N ASN A 141 17.61 19.35 19.05
CA ASN A 141 18.73 20.29 18.96
C ASN A 141 19.66 19.99 17.77
N SER A 142 19.14 19.56 16.64
CA SER A 142 19.91 19.16 15.46
C SER A 142 19.69 20.12 14.29
N ILE A 143 20.71 20.25 13.44
CA ILE A 143 20.59 20.85 12.10
C ILE A 143 20.80 19.75 11.09
N VAL A 144 19.83 19.61 10.17
CA VAL A 144 19.85 18.64 9.06
C VAL A 144 20.14 19.37 7.78
N THR A 145 21.12 18.89 7.00
CA THR A 145 21.40 19.36 5.64
C THR A 145 21.01 18.26 4.64
N SER A 146 20.60 18.62 3.45
CA SER A 146 20.30 17.66 2.38
C SER A 146 21.58 16.95 1.89
N GLN A 147 21.50 15.62 1.70
CA GLN A 147 22.56 14.82 1.05
C GLN A 147 21.99 14.18 -0.23
N GLU A 148 22.81 14.03 -1.26
CA GLU A 148 22.40 13.65 -2.62
C GLU A 148 22.55 12.17 -2.98
N ASP A 149 22.72 11.24 -2.05
CA ASP A 149 22.91 9.83 -2.37
C ASP A 149 21.57 9.07 -2.58
N LEU A 150 21.34 8.62 -3.83
CA LEU A 150 20.23 7.75 -4.19
C LEU A 150 20.61 6.27 -4.04
N LYS A 151 19.87 5.52 -3.24
CA LYS A 151 19.97 4.05 -3.19
C LYS A 151 18.95 3.44 -4.15
N ILE A 152 19.40 2.81 -5.21
CA ILE A 152 18.56 2.11 -6.19
C ILE A 152 18.58 0.62 -5.85
N ILE A 153 17.42 0.05 -5.53
CA ILE A 153 17.25 -1.38 -5.23
C ILE A 153 16.34 -1.98 -6.29
N PRO A 154 16.83 -2.97 -7.07
CA PRO A 154 16.00 -3.64 -8.07
C PRO A 154 14.89 -4.46 -7.38
N ARG A 155 13.70 -4.48 -7.98
CA ARG A 155 12.61 -5.36 -7.56
C ARG A 155 12.86 -6.77 -8.10
N LYS A 156 12.71 -7.79 -7.24
CA LYS A 156 12.84 -9.19 -7.64
C LYS A 156 11.79 -9.50 -8.72
N GLN A 157 12.22 -10.16 -9.79
CA GLN A 157 11.36 -10.67 -10.84
C GLN A 157 11.42 -12.19 -10.85
N HIS A 158 10.26 -12.83 -11.01
CA HIS A 158 10.14 -14.27 -11.17
C HIS A 158 9.95 -14.58 -12.66
N GLN A 159 10.38 -15.76 -13.10
CA GLN A 159 10.22 -16.20 -14.49
C GLN A 159 8.97 -17.07 -14.69
N PHE A 160 8.38 -17.54 -13.61
CA PHE A 160 7.19 -18.37 -13.64
C PHE A 160 6.07 -17.74 -12.80
N HIS A 161 4.90 -17.68 -13.35
CA HIS A 161 3.76 -16.99 -12.78
C HIS A 161 2.53 -17.89 -12.71
N VAL A 162 1.84 -17.87 -11.58
CA VAL A 162 0.52 -18.50 -11.43
C VAL A 162 -0.51 -17.44 -11.09
N PHE A 163 -1.75 -17.66 -11.52
CA PHE A 163 -2.82 -16.69 -11.33
C PHE A 163 -4.08 -17.36 -10.75
N THR A 164 -4.73 -16.69 -9.82
CA THR A 164 -6.04 -17.04 -9.24
C THR A 164 -6.92 -15.81 -9.19
N LEU A 165 -8.15 -15.91 -9.71
CA LEU A 165 -9.20 -14.91 -9.51
C LEU A 165 -10.16 -15.43 -8.44
N THR A 166 -10.48 -14.59 -7.45
CA THR A 166 -11.34 -15.01 -6.33
C THR A 166 -12.35 -13.93 -5.93
N ALA A 167 -13.47 -14.36 -5.37
CA ALA A 167 -14.39 -13.52 -4.60
C ALA A 167 -14.46 -13.99 -3.13
N SER A 168 -13.54 -14.87 -2.72
CA SER A 168 -13.43 -15.48 -1.38
C SER A 168 -12.05 -15.29 -0.82
N ASP A 169 -11.95 -15.22 0.50
CA ASP A 169 -10.66 -15.19 1.22
C ASP A 169 -10.06 -16.57 1.44
N THR A 170 -10.82 -17.64 1.14
CA THR A 170 -10.37 -19.02 1.35
C THR A 170 -9.89 -19.62 0.05
N LEU A 171 -8.58 -19.83 -0.04
CA LEU A 171 -7.90 -20.48 -1.15
C LEU A 171 -7.28 -21.79 -0.65
N GLU A 172 -7.62 -22.91 -1.31
CA GLU A 172 -7.20 -24.24 -0.88
C GLU A 172 -5.69 -24.40 -0.95
N ASN A 173 -5.10 -24.86 0.16
CA ASN A 173 -3.67 -25.15 0.29
C ASN A 173 -2.71 -24.00 -0.10
N LEU A 174 -3.19 -22.73 -0.14
CA LEU A 174 -2.38 -21.60 -0.59
C LEU A 174 -1.08 -21.47 0.20
N ASP A 175 -1.14 -21.59 1.54
CA ASP A 175 0.04 -21.47 2.40
C ASP A 175 1.11 -22.52 2.04
N TYR A 176 0.69 -23.77 1.85
CA TYR A 176 1.59 -24.86 1.44
C TYR A 176 2.22 -24.60 0.06
N LEU A 177 1.42 -24.16 -0.91
CA LEU A 177 1.89 -23.88 -2.27
C LEU A 177 2.92 -22.75 -2.28
N VAL A 178 2.62 -21.65 -1.60
CA VAL A 178 3.49 -20.45 -1.55
C VAL A 178 4.84 -20.77 -0.90
N GLN A 179 4.84 -21.51 0.20
CA GLN A 179 6.06 -21.88 0.92
C GLN A 179 6.95 -22.87 0.14
N ASN A 180 6.35 -23.78 -0.62
CA ASN A 180 7.10 -24.82 -1.35
C ASN A 180 7.43 -24.44 -2.80
N LEU A 181 6.99 -23.26 -3.27
CA LEU A 181 7.25 -22.72 -4.60
C LEU A 181 7.80 -21.28 -4.54
N PRO A 182 8.95 -21.04 -3.86
CA PRO A 182 9.47 -19.68 -3.68
C PRO A 182 9.94 -19.01 -4.99
N GLU A 183 10.16 -19.79 -6.06
CA GLU A 183 10.57 -19.30 -7.39
C GLU A 183 9.36 -18.98 -8.29
N VAL A 184 8.13 -19.20 -7.81
CA VAL A 184 6.88 -18.93 -8.54
C VAL A 184 6.25 -17.65 -8.01
N ALA A 185 5.90 -16.72 -8.89
CA ALA A 185 5.07 -15.58 -8.52
C ALA A 185 3.60 -15.96 -8.48
N PHE A 186 2.98 -15.84 -7.34
CA PHE A 186 1.54 -16.03 -7.14
C PHE A 186 0.83 -14.68 -7.32
N HIS A 187 -0.04 -14.58 -8.31
CA HIS A 187 -0.92 -13.44 -8.54
C HIS A 187 -2.34 -13.80 -8.10
N ILE A 188 -2.84 -13.16 -7.06
CA ILE A 188 -4.17 -13.40 -6.49
C ILE A 188 -5.00 -12.14 -6.69
N ALA A 189 -5.95 -12.18 -7.61
CA ALA A 189 -6.87 -11.06 -7.84
C ALA A 189 -8.20 -11.32 -7.11
N ALA A 190 -8.56 -10.43 -6.20
CA ALA A 190 -9.81 -10.47 -5.45
C ALA A 190 -10.79 -9.42 -6.00
N LYS A 191 -12.03 -9.82 -6.29
CA LYS A 191 -13.12 -8.91 -6.70
C LYS A 191 -13.64 -8.05 -5.56
N THR A 192 -13.30 -8.42 -4.32
CA THR A 192 -13.77 -7.78 -3.09
C THR A 192 -12.60 -7.28 -2.23
N ASN A 193 -12.92 -6.60 -1.14
CA ASN A 193 -11.96 -6.45 -0.06
C ASN A 193 -11.58 -7.82 0.48
N ILE A 194 -10.32 -7.96 0.90
CA ILE A 194 -9.78 -9.19 1.49
C ILE A 194 -9.81 -9.11 3.02
N SER A 195 -9.87 -10.27 3.68
CA SER A 195 -9.73 -10.38 5.13
C SER A 195 -8.27 -10.29 5.58
N ASP A 196 -8.06 -10.11 6.88
CA ASP A 196 -6.73 -10.15 7.50
C ASP A 196 -6.00 -11.46 7.20
N TYR A 197 -6.74 -12.58 7.04
CA TYR A 197 -6.15 -13.87 6.68
C TYR A 197 -5.47 -13.83 5.31
N LEU A 198 -6.18 -13.43 4.26
CA LEU A 198 -5.59 -13.35 2.93
C LEU A 198 -4.54 -12.23 2.86
N GLU A 199 -4.76 -11.13 3.56
CA GLU A 199 -3.78 -10.04 3.67
C GLU A 199 -2.46 -10.50 4.32
N SER A 200 -2.52 -11.46 5.24
CA SER A 200 -1.32 -11.99 5.91
C SER A 200 -0.29 -12.58 4.93
N PHE A 201 -0.72 -13.07 3.76
CA PHE A 201 0.17 -13.60 2.74
C PHE A 201 1.08 -12.55 2.08
N ASN A 202 0.82 -11.26 2.27
CA ASN A 202 1.70 -10.19 1.78
C ASN A 202 3.12 -10.21 2.38
N HIS A 203 3.39 -11.01 3.43
CA HIS A 203 4.74 -11.19 3.96
C HIS A 203 5.61 -12.11 3.08
N TYR A 204 5.02 -12.91 2.19
CA TYR A 204 5.76 -13.72 1.23
C TYR A 204 6.18 -12.89 0.02
N GLU A 205 7.48 -12.89 -0.31
CA GLU A 205 8.03 -12.10 -1.44
C GLU A 205 7.49 -12.55 -2.81
N ASN A 206 7.00 -13.78 -2.91
CA ASN A 206 6.47 -14.37 -4.13
C ASN A 206 4.95 -14.25 -4.25
N VAL A 207 4.26 -13.62 -3.31
CA VAL A 207 2.81 -13.38 -3.35
C VAL A 207 2.50 -11.94 -3.73
N ASN A 208 1.52 -11.78 -4.61
CA ASN A 208 1.05 -10.49 -5.11
C ASN A 208 -0.47 -10.49 -5.08
N ILE A 209 -1.06 -9.74 -4.15
CA ILE A 209 -2.51 -9.66 -3.97
C ILE A 209 -3.01 -8.36 -4.59
N TYR A 210 -4.03 -8.47 -5.43
CA TYR A 210 -4.73 -7.37 -6.10
C TYR A 210 -6.15 -7.31 -5.54
N THR A 211 -6.50 -6.22 -4.88
CA THR A 211 -7.81 -6.07 -4.21
C THR A 211 -8.77 -5.23 -5.04
N ASN A 212 -10.08 -5.49 -4.90
CA ASN A 212 -11.14 -4.74 -5.58
C ASN A 212 -10.93 -4.64 -7.10
N VAL A 213 -10.54 -5.76 -7.72
CA VAL A 213 -10.29 -5.83 -9.15
C VAL A 213 -11.63 -5.86 -9.90
N HIS A 214 -12.06 -4.70 -10.40
CA HIS A 214 -13.30 -4.54 -11.17
C HIS A 214 -13.08 -4.36 -12.68
N HIS A 215 -11.82 -4.16 -13.09
CA HIS A 215 -11.45 -3.94 -14.48
C HIS A 215 -11.00 -5.24 -15.14
N ASP A 216 -11.67 -5.61 -16.25
CA ASP A 216 -11.37 -6.85 -16.97
C ASP A 216 -9.99 -6.85 -17.62
N ASP A 217 -9.46 -5.69 -18.00
CA ASP A 217 -8.11 -5.56 -18.55
C ASP A 217 -7.01 -6.02 -17.58
N ILE A 218 -7.16 -5.77 -16.26
CA ILE A 218 -6.24 -6.25 -15.23
C ILE A 218 -6.28 -7.79 -15.19
N VAL A 219 -7.47 -8.38 -15.21
CA VAL A 219 -7.64 -9.84 -15.18
C VAL A 219 -7.02 -10.47 -16.43
N GLU A 220 -7.25 -9.87 -17.61
CA GLU A 220 -6.67 -10.33 -18.87
C GLU A 220 -5.14 -10.21 -18.89
N ASP A 221 -4.58 -9.15 -18.37
CA ASP A 221 -3.13 -8.97 -18.29
C ASP A 221 -2.49 -9.99 -17.33
N LEU A 222 -3.11 -10.27 -16.19
CA LEU A 222 -2.66 -11.31 -15.27
C LEU A 222 -2.78 -12.70 -15.90
N MET A 223 -3.89 -12.99 -16.58
CA MET A 223 -4.08 -14.25 -17.31
C MET A 223 -3.01 -14.44 -18.40
N LYS A 224 -2.74 -13.42 -19.21
CA LYS A 224 -1.70 -13.47 -20.25
C LYS A 224 -0.31 -13.70 -19.66
N LYS A 225 0.00 -13.04 -18.55
CA LYS A 225 1.29 -13.13 -17.86
C LYS A 225 1.51 -14.48 -17.22
N SER A 226 0.46 -15.13 -16.73
CA SER A 226 0.56 -16.39 -15.98
C SER A 226 0.89 -17.58 -16.89
N ASP A 227 1.63 -18.53 -16.36
CA ASP A 227 1.92 -19.80 -16.97
C ASP A 227 0.85 -20.85 -16.68
N ILE A 228 0.26 -20.78 -15.48
CA ILE A 228 -0.80 -21.66 -14.99
C ILE A 228 -1.90 -20.81 -14.35
N TYR A 229 -3.16 -21.18 -14.58
CA TYR A 229 -4.28 -20.73 -13.77
C TYR A 229 -4.53 -21.73 -12.63
N LEU A 230 -4.56 -21.24 -11.39
CA LEU A 230 -4.86 -22.06 -10.21
C LEU A 230 -6.33 -21.86 -9.81
N ASP A 231 -7.13 -22.87 -10.01
CA ASP A 231 -8.52 -22.93 -9.59
C ASP A 231 -8.60 -23.53 -8.17
N ILE A 232 -8.22 -22.71 -7.19
CA ILE A 232 -8.13 -23.08 -5.77
C ILE A 232 -9.10 -22.32 -4.87
N ASN A 233 -10.04 -21.62 -5.46
CA ASN A 233 -11.06 -20.83 -4.80
C ASN A 233 -12.25 -21.71 -4.34
N HIS A 234 -12.67 -21.60 -3.08
CA HIS A 234 -13.77 -22.40 -2.52
C HIS A 234 -15.18 -21.95 -2.91
N TRP A 235 -15.33 -20.74 -3.40
CA TRP A 235 -16.62 -20.24 -3.87
C TRP A 235 -16.80 -20.55 -5.35
N GLY A 236 -17.99 -20.32 -5.86
CA GLY A 236 -18.27 -20.55 -7.26
C GLY A 236 -17.31 -19.78 -8.18
N GLU A 237 -17.19 -20.26 -9.41
CA GLU A 237 -16.38 -19.64 -10.44
C GLU A 237 -16.69 -18.14 -10.59
N VAL A 238 -15.65 -17.32 -10.66
CA VAL A 238 -15.75 -15.86 -10.80
C VAL A 238 -15.62 -15.50 -12.29
N ASP A 239 -16.64 -14.85 -12.86
CA ASP A 239 -16.65 -14.29 -14.21
C ASP A 239 -16.26 -15.27 -15.33
N GLY A 240 -16.55 -16.55 -15.16
CA GLY A 240 -16.20 -17.60 -16.15
C GLY A 240 -14.70 -17.76 -16.36
N ILE A 241 -13.89 -17.47 -15.35
CA ILE A 241 -12.44 -17.34 -15.49
C ILE A 241 -11.75 -18.67 -15.86
N VAL A 242 -12.29 -19.81 -15.43
CA VAL A 242 -11.76 -21.14 -15.79
C VAL A 242 -11.93 -21.37 -17.29
N ASN A 243 -13.11 -21.09 -17.83
CA ASN A 243 -13.35 -21.19 -19.27
C ASN A 243 -12.44 -20.24 -20.07
N ARG A 244 -12.25 -19.01 -19.57
CA ARG A 244 -11.34 -18.03 -20.20
C ARG A 244 -9.89 -18.51 -20.20
N ALA A 245 -9.43 -19.19 -19.14
CA ALA A 245 -8.11 -19.81 -19.09
C ALA A 245 -7.97 -20.94 -20.12
N ILE A 246 -8.98 -21.79 -20.23
CA ILE A 246 -9.03 -22.90 -21.19
C ILE A 246 -9.01 -22.38 -22.64
N GLU A 247 -9.82 -21.37 -22.96
CA GLU A 247 -9.86 -20.73 -24.29
C GLU A 247 -8.51 -20.12 -24.68
N GLN A 248 -7.73 -19.66 -23.69
CA GLN A 248 -6.37 -19.14 -23.90
C GLN A 248 -5.30 -20.24 -23.87
N ASN A 249 -5.70 -21.52 -23.84
CA ASN A 249 -4.82 -22.69 -23.74
C ASN A 249 -3.88 -22.64 -22.52
N LYS A 250 -4.32 -22.03 -21.42
CA LYS A 250 -3.56 -22.05 -20.17
C LYS A 250 -3.78 -23.37 -19.44
N PRO A 251 -2.74 -24.02 -18.92
CA PRO A 251 -2.91 -25.11 -17.98
C PRO A 251 -3.75 -24.62 -16.78
N VAL A 252 -4.74 -25.44 -16.40
CA VAL A 252 -5.60 -25.17 -15.24
C VAL A 252 -5.37 -26.27 -14.23
N TYR A 253 -4.97 -25.87 -13.00
CA TYR A 253 -4.75 -26.81 -11.90
C TYR A 253 -5.74 -26.52 -10.77
N ALA A 254 -6.38 -27.58 -10.27
CA ALA A 254 -7.40 -27.48 -9.23
C ALA A 254 -7.24 -28.58 -8.19
N PHE A 255 -7.81 -28.40 -7.00
CA PHE A 255 -8.07 -29.47 -6.07
C PHE A 255 -9.48 -30.04 -6.28
N GLU A 256 -9.74 -31.28 -5.83
CA GLU A 256 -11.04 -31.95 -6.00
C GLU A 256 -12.21 -31.10 -5.44
N ASN A 257 -11.98 -30.38 -4.35
CA ASN A 257 -12.97 -29.57 -3.66
C ASN A 257 -13.11 -28.13 -4.19
N THR A 258 -12.28 -27.73 -5.15
CA THR A 258 -12.29 -26.38 -5.72
C THR A 258 -12.42 -26.37 -7.24
N ASN A 259 -12.46 -27.54 -7.88
CA ASN A 259 -12.50 -27.64 -9.34
C ASN A 259 -13.84 -27.14 -9.92
N HIS A 260 -13.80 -26.09 -10.70
CA HIS A 260 -14.96 -25.52 -11.41
C HIS A 260 -15.05 -25.93 -12.90
N ASP A 261 -14.04 -26.66 -13.40
CA ASP A 261 -14.04 -27.14 -14.77
C ASP A 261 -14.92 -28.39 -14.95
N SER A 262 -15.98 -28.26 -15.75
CA SER A 262 -16.85 -29.37 -16.12
C SER A 262 -16.44 -30.08 -17.43
N SER A 263 -15.46 -29.54 -18.16
CA SER A 263 -15.00 -30.07 -19.45
C SER A 263 -14.00 -31.23 -19.31
N GLY A 264 -13.36 -31.35 -18.15
CA GLY A 264 -12.28 -32.31 -17.90
C GLY A 264 -10.91 -31.89 -18.43
N TYR A 265 -10.74 -30.61 -18.77
CA TYR A 265 -9.46 -30.04 -19.19
C TYR A 265 -8.47 -29.87 -18.04
N SER A 266 -8.99 -29.51 -16.85
CA SER A 266 -8.19 -29.20 -15.70
C SER A 266 -7.46 -30.41 -15.14
N LYS A 267 -6.22 -30.20 -14.69
CA LYS A 267 -5.49 -31.20 -13.90
C LYS A 267 -5.92 -31.10 -12.45
N VAL A 268 -6.63 -32.12 -11.98
CA VAL A 268 -7.23 -32.16 -10.64
C VAL A 268 -6.37 -32.98 -9.70
N PHE A 269 -6.06 -32.42 -8.53
CA PHE A 269 -5.32 -33.07 -7.45
C PHE A 269 -6.26 -33.37 -6.28
N ARG A 270 -5.95 -34.40 -5.48
CA ARG A 270 -6.67 -34.62 -4.23
C ARG A 270 -6.43 -33.45 -3.29
N THR A 271 -7.43 -33.10 -2.49
CA THR A 271 -7.33 -31.98 -1.55
C THR A 271 -6.16 -32.12 -0.56
N GLU A 272 -5.87 -33.36 -0.13
CA GLU A 272 -4.75 -33.69 0.75
C GLU A 272 -3.39 -33.80 0.02
N ASP A 273 -3.37 -33.76 -1.31
CA ASP A 273 -2.15 -33.94 -2.13
C ASP A 273 -1.63 -32.61 -2.70
N ALA A 274 -1.47 -31.61 -1.84
CA ALA A 274 -0.84 -30.34 -2.22
C ALA A 274 0.60 -30.53 -2.74
N ASN A 275 1.32 -31.56 -2.23
CA ASN A 275 2.66 -31.90 -2.70
C ASN A 275 2.67 -32.41 -4.14
N GLY A 276 1.63 -33.12 -4.57
CA GLY A 276 1.47 -33.56 -5.97
C GLY A 276 1.39 -32.34 -6.92
N MET A 277 0.61 -31.30 -6.56
CA MET A 277 0.54 -30.06 -7.33
C MET A 277 1.88 -29.33 -7.35
N VAL A 278 2.57 -29.22 -6.21
CA VAL A 278 3.91 -28.60 -6.12
C VAL A 278 4.90 -29.32 -7.04
N THR A 279 4.94 -30.64 -6.98
CA THR A 279 5.85 -31.47 -7.81
C THR A 279 5.60 -31.25 -9.30
N GLU A 280 4.34 -31.17 -9.71
CA GLU A 280 4.00 -30.93 -11.11
C GLU A 280 4.41 -29.53 -11.58
N ILE A 281 4.20 -28.50 -10.76
CA ILE A 281 4.64 -27.13 -11.08
C ILE A 281 6.17 -27.07 -11.18
N GLN A 282 6.89 -27.70 -10.24
CA GLN A 282 8.35 -27.76 -10.26
C GLN A 282 8.91 -28.47 -11.50
N LYS A 283 8.22 -29.50 -11.98
CA LYS A 283 8.59 -30.18 -13.22
C LYS A 283 8.52 -29.23 -14.43
N ILE A 284 7.45 -28.45 -14.56
CA ILE A 284 7.32 -27.47 -15.64
C ILE A 284 8.37 -26.36 -15.52
N LEU A 285 8.67 -25.92 -14.28
CA LEU A 285 9.74 -24.96 -14.02
C LEU A 285 11.11 -25.47 -14.52
N GLY A 286 11.42 -26.74 -14.32
CA GLY A 286 12.68 -27.36 -14.75
C GLY A 286 12.80 -27.59 -16.27
N GLU A 287 11.68 -27.48 -17.00
CA GLU A 287 11.63 -27.62 -18.46
C GLU A 287 11.76 -26.26 -19.19
N LYS A 288 11.72 -25.12 -18.46
CA LYS A 288 11.94 -23.75 -18.97
C LYS A 288 13.38 -23.32 -18.74
#